data_975b81f0e55715054af7e3c3d5cb0088
#
_entry.id   975b81f0e55715054af7e3c3d5cb0088
#
_cell.length_a   1.000
_cell.length_b   1.000
_cell.length_c   1.000
_cell.angle_alpha   90.00
_cell.angle_beta   90.00
_cell.angle_gamma   90.00
#
_symmetry.space_group_name_H-M   'P 1'
#
loop_
_entity.id
_entity.type
_entity.pdbx_description
1 polymer ?
#
loop_
_entity_poly.entity_id
_entity_poly.type
_entity_poly.pdbx_seq_one_letter_code
_entity_poly.pdbx_strand_id
1 'polypeptide(L)'
;MQTGISELKTNTENGVKITENDRDKAEVLVEFFSSVFTKEPEGEIPNLQPKETKFRCAEHQIEEKEVLKLLIDINPNKSPGPDGIHPKALKETAAILAKPLTKIYNASLQSGIVPDLWKLGNIIALFKKGDKSDPGNYRPVSLTSVVGKNSQENHSWAYDSKQVIQ
;
A
#
# COMPACT_ATOMS: atom_id res chain seq x y z
N MET A 1 2.21 -5.77 27.41
CA MET A 1 2.19 -4.36 26.94
C MET A 1 0.92 -4.16 26.13
N GLN A 2 0.10 -3.20 26.48
CA GLN A 2 -1.09 -2.86 25.68
C GLN A 2 -0.60 -2.27 24.33
N THR A 3 -0.82 -3.00 23.27
CA THR A 3 -0.42 -2.62 21.90
C THR A 3 -1.49 -1.81 21.16
N GLY A 4 -2.51 -1.31 21.86
CA GLY A 4 -3.62 -0.55 21.31
C GLY A 4 -3.36 0.95 21.27
N ILE A 5 -4.12 1.65 20.40
CA ILE A 5 -4.19 3.10 20.35
C ILE A 5 -4.87 3.60 21.63
N SER A 6 -4.29 4.61 22.30
CA SER A 6 -4.87 5.27 23.45
C SER A 6 -6.20 5.93 23.11
N GLU A 7 -6.96 6.35 24.12
CA GLU A 7 -8.12 7.22 23.90
C GLU A 7 -7.68 8.49 23.19
N LEU A 8 -8.43 8.87 22.16
CA LEU A 8 -8.18 10.06 21.37
C LEU A 8 -9.12 11.19 21.80
N LYS A 9 -8.62 12.43 21.74
CA LYS A 9 -9.36 13.64 22.04
C LYS A 9 -9.61 14.42 20.76
N THR A 10 -10.85 14.83 20.52
CA THR A 10 -11.22 15.70 19.41
C THR A 10 -11.94 16.94 19.94
N ASN A 11 -11.59 18.09 19.40
CA ASN A 11 -12.31 19.31 19.68
C ASN A 11 -13.56 19.35 18.80
N THR A 12 -14.72 19.43 19.43
CA THR A 12 -16.01 19.62 18.78
C THR A 12 -16.61 20.95 19.19
N GLU A 13 -17.63 21.42 18.46
CA GLU A 13 -18.35 22.67 18.82
C GLU A 13 -18.91 22.65 20.25
N ASN A 14 -19.18 21.45 20.79
CA ASN A 14 -19.74 21.22 22.13
C ASN A 14 -18.66 20.89 23.20
N GLY A 15 -17.38 21.05 22.88
CA GLY A 15 -16.27 20.75 23.80
C GLY A 15 -15.37 19.59 23.32
N VAL A 16 -14.59 19.04 24.24
CA VAL A 16 -13.67 17.93 23.95
C VAL A 16 -14.41 16.60 24.05
N LYS A 17 -14.46 15.85 22.96
CA LYS A 17 -14.95 14.48 22.92
C LYS A 17 -13.79 13.52 23.06
N ILE A 18 -13.97 12.47 23.89
CA ILE A 18 -13.00 11.37 24.08
C ILE A 18 -13.58 10.10 23.43
N THR A 19 -12.74 9.35 22.72
CA THR A 19 -13.17 8.09 22.09
C THR A 19 -13.35 6.98 23.11
N GLU A 20 -14.44 6.23 23.01
CA GLU A 20 -14.80 5.19 23.97
C GLU A 20 -14.40 3.78 23.53
N ASN A 21 -14.34 3.56 22.21
CA ASN A 21 -14.07 2.25 21.61
C ASN A 21 -13.16 2.35 20.37
N ASP A 22 -12.74 1.20 19.85
CA ASP A 22 -11.81 1.16 18.72
C ASP A 22 -12.41 1.67 17.40
N ARG A 23 -13.73 1.59 17.24
CA ARG A 23 -14.43 2.14 16.09
C ARG A 23 -14.36 3.67 16.10
N ASP A 24 -14.66 4.30 17.25
CA ASP A 24 -14.56 5.74 17.39
C ASP A 24 -13.15 6.24 17.15
N LYS A 25 -12.14 5.51 17.66
CA LYS A 25 -10.73 5.83 17.39
C LYS A 25 -10.41 5.77 15.89
N ALA A 26 -10.91 4.75 15.21
CA ALA A 26 -10.70 4.61 13.77
C ALA A 26 -11.38 5.75 12.99
N GLU A 27 -12.61 6.11 13.34
CA GLU A 27 -13.34 7.23 12.71
C GLU A 27 -12.59 8.56 12.89
N VAL A 28 -12.15 8.87 14.11
CA VAL A 28 -11.36 10.08 14.40
C VAL A 28 -10.07 10.12 13.59
N LEU A 29 -9.36 9.00 13.49
CA LEU A 29 -8.10 8.95 12.73
C LEU A 29 -8.33 9.07 11.23
N VAL A 30 -9.38 8.44 10.70
CA VAL A 30 -9.75 8.56 9.27
C VAL A 30 -10.12 10.02 8.95
N GLU A 31 -10.94 10.65 9.78
CA GLU A 31 -11.31 12.06 9.60
C GLU A 31 -10.07 12.96 9.62
N PHE A 32 -9.19 12.79 10.61
CA PHE A 32 -7.96 13.55 10.70
C PHE A 32 -7.06 13.32 9.48
N PHE A 33 -6.80 12.08 9.09
CA PHE A 33 -5.95 11.78 7.94
C PHE A 33 -6.53 12.33 6.64
N SER A 34 -7.85 12.27 6.48
CA SER A 34 -8.53 12.84 5.30
C SER A 34 -8.44 14.37 5.26
N SER A 35 -8.47 15.03 6.42
CA SER A 35 -8.43 16.49 6.50
C SER A 35 -7.09 17.10 6.09
N VAL A 36 -6.00 16.32 6.20
CA VAL A 36 -4.64 16.78 5.84
C VAL A 36 -4.25 16.48 4.39
N PHE A 37 -5.12 15.83 3.61
CA PHE A 37 -4.90 15.68 2.18
C PHE A 37 -5.03 17.04 1.48
N THR A 38 -4.00 17.38 0.71
CA THR A 38 -4.04 18.55 -0.16
C THR A 38 -5.04 18.28 -1.28
N LYS A 39 -6.06 19.13 -1.39
CA LYS A 39 -6.90 19.13 -2.59
C LYS A 39 -6.07 19.71 -3.73
N GLU A 40 -5.90 18.94 -4.78
CA GLU A 40 -5.29 19.47 -5.99
C GLU A 40 -6.19 20.59 -6.55
N PRO A 41 -5.61 21.72 -7.01
CA PRO A 41 -6.40 22.76 -7.65
C PRO A 41 -7.08 22.17 -8.90
N GLU A 42 -8.37 22.45 -9.05
CA GLU A 42 -9.09 22.16 -10.29
C GLU A 42 -8.45 22.99 -11.42
N GLY A 43 -7.62 22.36 -12.21
CA GLY A 43 -6.91 22.97 -13.33
C GLY A 43 -6.68 21.97 -14.46
N GLU A 44 -6.42 22.47 -15.65
CA GLU A 44 -6.03 21.59 -16.76
C GLU A 44 -4.73 20.86 -16.40
N ILE A 45 -4.76 19.54 -16.53
CA ILE A 45 -3.55 18.72 -16.43
C ILE A 45 -2.57 19.22 -17.50
N PRO A 46 -1.34 19.61 -17.13
CA PRO A 46 -0.37 20.07 -18.11
C PRO A 46 -0.24 19.03 -19.24
N ASN A 47 -0.46 19.44 -20.47
CA ASN A 47 -0.31 18.60 -21.64
C ASN A 47 1.18 18.29 -21.82
N LEU A 48 1.66 17.27 -21.12
CA LEU A 48 3.02 16.78 -21.24
C LEU A 48 3.15 16.11 -22.61
N GLN A 49 4.01 16.66 -23.47
CA GLN A 49 4.37 16.00 -24.72
C GLN A 49 4.84 14.57 -24.42
N PRO A 50 4.30 13.55 -25.11
CA PRO A 50 4.73 12.17 -24.90
C PRO A 50 6.24 12.10 -25.10
N LYS A 51 6.99 11.73 -24.04
CA LYS A 51 8.40 11.37 -24.24
C LYS A 51 8.43 10.09 -25.06
N GLU A 52 9.17 10.12 -26.17
CA GLU A 52 9.50 8.90 -26.88
C GLU A 52 10.25 7.96 -25.91
N THR A 53 9.55 6.95 -25.42
CA THR A 53 10.17 5.89 -24.63
C THR A 53 10.76 4.87 -25.58
N LYS A 54 12.08 4.68 -25.52
CA LYS A 54 12.80 3.68 -26.32
C LYS A 54 12.45 2.23 -25.95
N PHE A 55 11.71 2.03 -24.87
CA PHE A 55 11.34 0.72 -24.34
C PHE A 55 9.81 0.59 -24.27
N ARG A 56 9.29 -0.48 -24.85
CA ARG A 56 7.89 -0.90 -24.69
C ARG A 56 7.81 -1.96 -23.60
N CYS A 57 7.02 -1.73 -22.58
CA CYS A 57 6.77 -2.72 -21.49
C CYS A 57 6.29 -4.09 -22.01
N ALA A 58 5.65 -4.11 -23.18
CA ALA A 58 5.16 -5.35 -23.79
C ALA A 58 6.27 -6.34 -24.21
N GLU A 59 7.53 -5.91 -24.26
CA GLU A 59 8.67 -6.76 -24.62
C GLU A 59 9.34 -7.42 -23.41
N HIS A 60 9.01 -6.97 -22.20
CA HIS A 60 9.57 -7.57 -20.99
C HIS A 60 8.72 -8.71 -20.48
N GLN A 61 9.37 -9.82 -20.22
CA GLN A 61 8.76 -11.01 -19.63
C GLN A 61 9.46 -11.32 -18.31
N ILE A 62 8.68 -11.42 -17.24
CA ILE A 62 9.17 -11.78 -15.92
C ILE A 62 9.51 -13.26 -15.91
N GLU A 63 10.68 -13.59 -15.39
CA GLU A 63 11.13 -14.98 -15.27
C GLU A 63 10.78 -15.58 -13.89
N GLU A 64 10.51 -16.88 -13.85
CA GLU A 64 10.19 -17.59 -12.60
C GLU A 64 11.29 -17.45 -11.53
N LYS A 65 12.57 -17.43 -11.97
CA LYS A 65 13.71 -17.27 -11.04
C LYS A 65 13.69 -15.92 -10.32
N GLU A 66 13.19 -14.84 -10.97
CA GLU A 66 13.10 -13.51 -10.38
C GLU A 66 12.02 -13.49 -9.29
N VAL A 67 10.85 -14.06 -9.59
CA VAL A 67 9.75 -14.18 -8.63
C VAL A 67 10.17 -15.08 -7.45
N LEU A 68 10.85 -16.19 -7.71
CA LEU A 68 11.37 -17.07 -6.66
C LEU A 68 12.32 -16.33 -5.73
N LYS A 69 13.24 -15.54 -6.27
CA LYS A 69 14.18 -14.75 -5.48
C LYS A 69 13.44 -13.76 -4.58
N LEU A 70 12.47 -13.00 -5.12
CA LEU A 70 11.69 -12.05 -4.33
C LEU A 70 10.92 -12.73 -3.19
N LEU A 71 10.33 -13.91 -3.44
CA LEU A 71 9.62 -14.65 -2.41
C LEU A 71 10.55 -15.14 -1.29
N ILE A 72 11.77 -15.58 -1.63
CA ILE A 72 12.79 -16.01 -0.67
C ILE A 72 13.29 -14.82 0.17
N ASP A 73 13.41 -13.64 -0.44
CA ASP A 73 13.92 -12.44 0.21
C ASP A 73 12.86 -11.73 1.10
N ILE A 74 11.60 -12.19 1.09
CA ILE A 74 10.54 -11.65 1.95
C ILE A 74 10.96 -11.72 3.43
N ASN A 75 10.77 -10.59 4.13
CA ASN A 75 10.88 -10.57 5.59
C ASN A 75 9.63 -11.23 6.21
N PRO A 76 9.78 -12.41 6.86
CA PRO A 76 8.65 -13.18 7.38
C PRO A 76 7.94 -12.53 8.58
N ASN A 77 8.54 -11.50 9.19
CA ASN A 77 8.01 -10.83 10.39
C ASN A 77 7.16 -9.60 10.06
N LYS A 78 6.94 -9.29 8.79
CA LYS A 78 6.03 -8.20 8.39
C LYS A 78 4.58 -8.63 8.51
N SER A 79 3.70 -7.65 8.73
CA SER A 79 2.25 -7.86 8.75
C SER A 79 1.71 -8.19 7.35
N PRO A 80 0.64 -9.02 7.26
CA PRO A 80 -0.06 -9.26 6.00
C PRO A 80 -0.77 -8.00 5.50
N GLY A 81 -1.06 -7.97 4.20
CA GLY A 81 -1.94 -6.98 3.58
C GLY A 81 -3.43 -7.33 3.72
N PRO A 82 -4.31 -6.63 2.97
CA PRO A 82 -5.75 -6.90 2.96
C PRO A 82 -6.14 -8.29 2.48
N ASP A 83 -5.27 -8.96 1.71
CA ASP A 83 -5.43 -10.32 1.23
C ASP A 83 -5.28 -11.39 2.33
N GLY A 84 -4.84 -10.99 3.53
CA GLY A 84 -4.63 -11.89 4.67
C GLY A 84 -3.47 -12.88 4.50
N ILE A 85 -2.72 -12.79 3.39
CA ILE A 85 -1.62 -13.73 3.13
C ILE A 85 -0.38 -13.30 3.93
N HIS A 86 -0.02 -14.15 4.90
CA HIS A 86 1.11 -13.86 5.78
C HIS A 86 2.45 -14.00 5.03
N PRO A 87 3.39 -13.03 5.14
CA PRO A 87 4.71 -13.07 4.48
C PRO A 87 5.49 -14.35 4.72
N LYS A 88 5.40 -14.92 5.93
CA LYS A 88 6.04 -16.21 6.25
C LYS A 88 5.51 -17.36 5.39
N ALA A 89 4.19 -17.42 5.15
CA ALA A 89 3.60 -18.43 4.29
C ALA A 89 4.11 -18.32 2.86
N LEU A 90 4.18 -17.09 2.30
CA LEU A 90 4.73 -16.86 0.97
C LEU A 90 6.18 -17.31 0.85
N LYS A 91 7.00 -17.03 1.87
CA LYS A 91 8.40 -17.42 1.91
C LYS A 91 8.58 -18.94 1.95
N GLU A 92 7.87 -19.62 2.86
CA GLU A 92 7.95 -21.06 3.04
C GLU A 92 7.44 -21.86 1.82
N THR A 93 6.52 -21.27 1.06
CA THR A 93 5.96 -21.89 -0.15
C THR A 93 6.53 -21.30 -1.45
N ALA A 94 7.63 -20.56 -1.38
CA ALA A 94 8.21 -19.82 -2.50
C ALA A 94 8.42 -20.67 -3.76
N ALA A 95 8.99 -21.87 -3.61
CA ALA A 95 9.27 -22.77 -4.73
C ALA A 95 8.00 -23.24 -5.46
N ILE A 96 6.87 -23.35 -4.75
CA ILE A 96 5.59 -23.77 -5.34
C ILE A 96 4.87 -22.56 -5.96
N LEU A 97 4.94 -21.41 -5.30
CA LEU A 97 4.22 -20.20 -5.71
C LEU A 97 4.92 -19.42 -6.83
N ALA A 98 6.23 -19.57 -7.03
CA ALA A 98 6.96 -18.82 -8.04
C ALA A 98 6.34 -18.95 -9.44
N LYS A 99 6.07 -20.15 -9.90
CA LYS A 99 5.51 -20.41 -11.24
C LYS A 99 4.11 -19.83 -11.46
N PRO A 100 3.10 -20.07 -10.58
CA PRO A 100 1.77 -19.45 -10.75
C PRO A 100 1.81 -17.93 -10.65
N LEU A 101 2.60 -17.36 -9.73
CA LEU A 101 2.72 -15.92 -9.59
C LEU A 101 3.39 -15.28 -10.82
N THR A 102 4.40 -15.91 -11.40
CA THR A 102 5.01 -15.44 -12.65
C THR A 102 3.98 -15.32 -13.77
N LYS A 103 3.07 -16.28 -13.88
CA LYS A 103 1.99 -16.22 -14.89
C LYS A 103 1.04 -15.05 -14.63
N ILE A 104 0.66 -14.82 -13.36
CA ILE A 104 -0.24 -13.72 -12.98
C ILE A 104 0.45 -12.37 -13.25
N TYR A 105 1.71 -12.22 -12.89
CA TYR A 105 2.47 -10.99 -13.11
C TYR A 105 2.61 -10.68 -14.61
N ASN A 106 2.96 -11.67 -15.43
CA ASN A 106 3.05 -11.47 -16.87
C ASN A 106 1.69 -11.16 -17.50
N ALA A 107 0.62 -11.80 -17.06
CA ALA A 107 -0.73 -11.49 -17.53
C ALA A 107 -1.16 -10.06 -17.16
N SER A 108 -0.86 -9.63 -15.93
CA SER A 108 -1.10 -8.26 -15.46
C SER A 108 -0.31 -7.25 -16.29
N LEU A 109 0.96 -7.54 -16.57
CA LEU A 109 1.84 -6.68 -17.37
C LEU A 109 1.34 -6.54 -18.80
N GLN A 110 0.97 -7.66 -19.44
CA GLN A 110 0.51 -7.66 -20.83
C GLN A 110 -0.86 -6.98 -21.01
N SER A 111 -1.76 -7.14 -20.05
CA SER A 111 -3.10 -6.54 -20.10
C SER A 111 -3.15 -5.11 -19.60
N GLY A 112 -2.15 -4.65 -18.84
CA GLY A 112 -2.21 -3.39 -18.09
C GLY A 112 -3.20 -3.41 -16.92
N ILE A 113 -3.74 -4.59 -16.56
CA ILE A 113 -4.75 -4.74 -15.51
C ILE A 113 -4.09 -5.27 -14.23
N VAL A 114 -4.14 -4.50 -13.16
CA VAL A 114 -3.68 -4.93 -11.83
C VAL A 114 -4.85 -5.58 -11.08
N PRO A 115 -4.67 -6.75 -10.46
CA PRO A 115 -5.70 -7.38 -9.63
C PRO A 115 -6.23 -6.45 -8.54
N ASP A 116 -7.55 -6.43 -8.32
CA ASP A 116 -8.17 -5.46 -7.41
C ASP A 116 -7.68 -5.60 -5.96
N LEU A 117 -7.43 -6.81 -5.48
CA LEU A 117 -6.86 -7.05 -4.16
C LEU A 117 -5.48 -6.39 -3.96
N TRP A 118 -4.71 -6.17 -5.03
CA TRP A 118 -3.40 -5.53 -4.94
C TRP A 118 -3.48 -4.00 -4.91
N LYS A 119 -4.63 -3.45 -5.28
CA LYS A 119 -4.92 -2.01 -5.19
C LYS A 119 -5.38 -1.59 -3.80
N LEU A 120 -5.75 -2.55 -2.94
CA LEU A 120 -6.21 -2.29 -1.60
C LEU A 120 -5.05 -2.15 -0.60
N GLY A 121 -5.26 -1.36 0.42
CA GLY A 121 -4.34 -1.20 1.54
C GLY A 121 -5.10 -1.01 2.85
N ASN A 122 -4.69 -1.72 3.90
CA ASN A 122 -5.15 -1.45 5.25
C ASN A 122 -4.35 -0.29 5.83
N ILE A 123 -5.02 0.73 6.34
CA ILE A 123 -4.36 1.87 6.99
C ILE A 123 -4.19 1.58 8.48
N ILE A 124 -2.95 1.63 8.95
CA ILE A 124 -2.61 1.54 10.36
C ILE A 124 -2.10 2.90 10.83
N ALA A 125 -2.65 3.37 11.95
CA ALA A 125 -2.16 4.58 12.59
C ALA A 125 -0.92 4.26 13.43
N LEU A 126 0.23 4.82 13.06
CA LEU A 126 1.48 4.67 13.78
C LEU A 126 1.78 5.91 14.59
N PHE A 127 1.87 5.77 15.91
CA PHE A 127 2.27 6.86 16.81
C PHE A 127 3.69 7.34 16.48
N LYS A 128 3.86 8.66 16.33
CA LYS A 128 5.13 9.27 15.96
C LYS A 128 5.85 9.85 17.19
N LYS A 129 5.19 10.77 17.90
CA LYS A 129 5.71 11.46 19.08
C LYS A 129 4.64 12.36 19.70
N GLY A 130 4.84 12.83 20.92
CA GLY A 130 3.94 13.79 21.57
C GLY A 130 2.88 13.13 22.46
N ASP A 131 1.72 13.75 22.60
CA ASP A 131 0.60 13.21 23.36
C ASP A 131 -0.11 12.13 22.51
N LYS A 132 -0.27 10.94 23.09
CA LYS A 132 -0.98 9.81 22.46
C LYS A 132 -2.48 10.03 22.30
N SER A 133 -3.05 11.02 23.00
CA SER A 133 -4.46 11.38 22.85
C SER A 133 -4.74 12.30 21.67
N ASP A 134 -3.70 12.88 21.04
CA ASP A 134 -3.83 13.78 19.91
C ASP A 134 -3.70 12.99 18.58
N PRO A 135 -4.75 12.98 17.72
CA PRO A 135 -4.70 12.33 16.40
C PRO A 135 -3.56 12.83 15.51
N GLY A 136 -3.14 14.10 15.66
CA GLY A 136 -2.05 14.72 14.92
C GLY A 136 -0.68 14.10 15.16
N ASN A 137 -0.53 13.34 16.25
CA ASN A 137 0.69 12.65 16.60
C ASN A 137 0.81 11.24 16.01
N TYR A 138 -0.17 10.85 15.19
CA TYR A 138 -0.16 9.60 14.43
C TYR A 138 0.08 9.86 12.94
N ARG A 139 0.65 8.89 12.28
CA ARG A 139 0.82 8.89 10.82
C ARG A 139 0.14 7.65 10.21
N PRO A 140 -0.53 7.78 9.06
CA PRO A 140 -1.08 6.64 8.34
C PRO A 140 0.08 5.82 7.71
N VAL A 141 0.01 4.52 7.86
CA VAL A 141 0.91 3.57 7.18
C VAL A 141 0.04 2.57 6.43
N SER A 142 0.21 2.49 5.12
CA SER A 142 -0.53 1.55 4.29
C SER A 142 0.14 0.17 4.30
N LEU A 143 -0.62 -0.84 4.68
CA LEU A 143 -0.26 -2.25 4.52
C LEU A 143 -0.93 -2.77 3.25
N THR A 144 -0.17 -2.88 2.18
CA THR A 144 -0.64 -3.44 0.90
C THR A 144 -0.33 -4.93 0.82
N SER A 145 -0.95 -5.61 -0.16
CA SER A 145 -0.61 -7.02 -0.46
C SER A 145 0.89 -7.18 -0.70
N VAL A 146 1.50 -8.16 -0.03
CA VAL A 146 2.92 -8.48 -0.23
C VAL A 146 3.17 -8.98 -1.64
N VAL A 147 2.24 -9.75 -2.19
CA VAL A 147 2.28 -10.26 -3.57
C VAL A 147 2.20 -9.10 -4.56
N GLY A 148 1.27 -8.15 -4.34
CA GLY A 148 1.13 -6.96 -5.15
C GLY A 148 2.38 -6.07 -5.11
N LYS A 149 2.99 -5.90 -3.94
CA LYS A 149 4.23 -5.14 -3.79
C LYS A 149 5.40 -5.78 -4.53
N ASN A 150 5.56 -7.10 -4.44
CA ASN A 150 6.57 -7.82 -5.19
C ASN A 150 6.40 -7.68 -6.71
N SER A 151 5.16 -7.59 -7.19
CA SER A 151 4.87 -7.25 -8.59
C SER A 151 5.46 -5.89 -8.97
N GLN A 152 5.27 -4.87 -8.12
CA GLN A 152 5.81 -3.53 -8.36
C GLN A 152 7.35 -3.49 -8.31
N GLU A 153 7.96 -4.25 -7.40
CA GLU A 153 9.43 -4.34 -7.31
C GLU A 153 10.05 -5.01 -8.54
N ASN A 154 9.39 -6.03 -9.11
CA ASN A 154 9.77 -6.63 -10.40
C ASN A 154 9.63 -5.64 -11.57
N HIS A 155 8.76 -4.65 -11.45
CA HIS A 155 8.47 -3.67 -12.50
C HIS A 155 9.02 -2.28 -12.19
N SER A 156 9.81 -2.10 -11.10
CA SER A 156 10.27 -0.77 -10.66
C SER A 156 11.03 0.02 -11.72
N TRP A 157 11.60 -0.66 -12.70
CA TRP A 157 12.22 -0.08 -13.88
C TRP A 157 11.25 0.06 -15.09
N ALA A 158 10.11 -0.66 -15.08
CA ALA A 158 9.08 -0.59 -16.13
C ALA A 158 7.97 0.42 -15.80
N TYR A 159 7.74 0.68 -14.52
CA TYR A 159 6.84 1.72 -14.03
C TYR A 159 7.67 2.83 -13.40
N ASP A 160 8.14 3.76 -14.22
CA ASP A 160 8.44 5.08 -13.70
C ASP A 160 7.11 5.60 -13.12
N SER A 161 7.03 5.60 -11.79
CA SER A 161 5.82 5.78 -10.97
C SER A 161 5.10 7.13 -11.16
N LYS A 162 5.38 7.83 -12.24
CA LYS A 162 4.78 9.10 -12.65
C LYS A 162 3.77 9.00 -13.80
N GLN A 163 3.46 7.81 -14.30
CA GLN A 163 2.56 7.67 -15.47
C GLN A 163 1.35 6.77 -15.26
N VAL A 164 1.06 6.28 -14.06
CA VAL A 164 -0.14 5.48 -13.79
C VAL A 164 -0.95 6.12 -12.65
N ILE A 165 -1.27 7.40 -12.81
CA ILE A 165 -2.42 8.04 -12.16
C ILE A 165 -3.20 8.69 -13.30
N GLN A 166 -4.11 7.95 -13.88
CA GLN A 166 -5.27 8.45 -14.60
C GLN A 166 -6.49 8.17 -13.74
#